data_a82c1b3234cdf03bf1394d6fcd0187c7
#
_entry.id   a82c1b3234cdf03bf1394d6fcd0187c7
#
_cell.length_a   1.000
_cell.length_b   1.000
_cell.length_c   1.000
_cell.angle_alpha   90.00
_cell.angle_beta   90.00
_cell.angle_gamma   90.00
#
_symmetry.space_group_name_H-M   'P 1'
#
loop_
_entity.id
_entity.type
_entity.pdbx_description
1 polymer ?
#
loop_
_entity_poly.entity_id
_entity_poly.type
_entity_poly.pdbx_seq_one_letter_code
_entity_poly.pdbx_strand_id
1 'polypeptide(L)'
;TSTGKTRFTKLNSGEGDVLWRNTTITFSRDVGVKLTFVGVNYYDGQGFMVNKSLGVNSAKELDGASVCIQTGTTTELNLADFFREHNMKYEAVTIEKNSEARAAYLSGRCDIYTTDASGLAATRSTFPNPGNHKILPEIISKEPLGPAVRQGDDQWADIVRWIYNATVTAEELGVSSSNVDSMKGSNNPEILRLLGVEGSQGEELGLSKDWAYQVIKQLGNYGEIFERNIGTNTPIGLARGLNDQWNKGGLQYSPPFR
;
A
#
# COMPACT_ATOMS: atom_id res chain seq x y z
N THR A 1 -7.78 15.67 -2.40
CA THR A 1 -7.26 14.54 -3.20
C THR A 1 -6.03 14.97 -3.99
N SER A 2 -5.07 14.07 -4.18
CA SER A 2 -3.83 14.30 -4.93
C SER A 2 -3.66 13.25 -6.03
N THR A 3 -2.98 13.63 -7.13
CA THR A 3 -2.55 12.70 -8.18
C THR A 3 -1.18 12.10 -7.85
N GLY A 4 -0.72 11.14 -8.64
CA GLY A 4 0.66 10.62 -8.55
C GLY A 4 1.70 11.73 -8.68
N LYS A 5 1.43 12.70 -9.57
CA LYS A 5 2.31 13.84 -9.87
C LYS A 5 2.31 14.91 -8.76
N THR A 6 1.18 15.20 -8.14
CA THR A 6 1.03 16.35 -7.22
C THR A 6 1.18 16.01 -5.74
N ARG A 7 1.16 14.72 -5.36
CA ARG A 7 1.14 14.28 -3.95
C ARG A 7 2.32 14.77 -3.11
N PHE A 8 3.53 14.77 -3.69
CA PHE A 8 4.73 15.19 -2.97
C PHE A 8 4.79 16.70 -2.76
N THR A 9 4.42 17.46 -3.79
CA THR A 9 4.33 18.93 -3.68
C THR A 9 3.32 19.33 -2.60
N LYS A 10 2.16 18.67 -2.56
CA LYS A 10 1.13 18.92 -1.55
C LYS A 10 1.56 18.58 -0.13
N LEU A 11 2.30 17.47 0.05
CA LEU A 11 2.87 17.15 1.35
C LEU A 11 3.91 18.19 1.77
N ASN A 12 4.85 18.53 0.88
CA ASN A 12 5.93 19.45 1.19
C ASN A 12 5.45 20.91 1.39
N SER A 13 4.38 21.32 0.71
CA SER A 13 3.77 22.66 0.90
C SER A 13 2.92 22.80 2.17
N GLY A 14 2.65 21.70 2.88
CA GLY A 14 1.79 21.72 4.06
C GLY A 14 0.30 21.66 3.77
N GLU A 15 -0.12 21.37 2.53
CA GLU A 15 -1.53 21.11 2.21
C GLU A 15 -2.06 19.80 2.84
N GLY A 16 -1.18 18.97 3.37
CA GLY A 16 -1.48 17.75 4.11
C GLY A 16 -0.30 17.38 5.00
N ASP A 17 -0.57 16.71 6.11
CA ASP A 17 0.43 16.35 7.11
C ASP A 17 0.93 14.92 6.95
N VAL A 18 0.13 14.05 6.33
CA VAL A 18 0.46 12.65 6.03
C VAL A 18 0.06 12.32 4.60
N LEU A 19 0.97 11.71 3.88
CA LEU A 19 0.69 11.05 2.60
C LEU A 19 0.53 9.55 2.85
N TRP A 20 -0.70 9.09 3.06
CA TRP A 20 -1.01 7.67 3.28
C TRP A 20 -1.82 7.11 2.11
N ARG A 21 -1.11 6.75 1.07
CA ARG A 21 -1.66 6.11 -0.13
C ARG A 21 -0.60 5.18 -0.72
N ASN A 22 -0.86 4.57 -1.89
CA ASN A 22 0.10 3.73 -2.61
C ASN A 22 1.34 4.54 -3.04
N THR A 23 2.24 4.75 -2.10
CA THR A 23 3.47 5.53 -2.30
C THR A 23 4.68 4.65 -2.02
N THR A 24 5.34 4.22 -3.08
CA THR A 24 6.53 3.38 -3.00
C THR A 24 7.68 4.12 -2.35
N ILE A 25 8.32 3.50 -1.38
CA ILE A 25 9.56 3.97 -0.79
C ILE A 25 10.67 3.78 -1.82
N THR A 26 11.30 4.88 -2.24
CA THR A 26 12.46 4.85 -3.13
C THR A 26 13.53 5.80 -2.63
N PHE A 27 14.79 5.53 -2.99
CA PHE A 27 15.92 6.40 -2.65
C PHE A 27 15.66 7.86 -3.07
N SER A 28 15.18 8.08 -4.29
CA SER A 28 14.91 9.43 -4.80
C SER A 28 13.81 10.15 -4.05
N ARG A 29 12.77 9.44 -3.57
CA ARG A 29 11.69 10.04 -2.80
C ARG A 29 12.10 10.35 -1.38
N ASP A 30 12.86 9.47 -0.76
CA ASP A 30 13.40 9.66 0.58
C ASP A 30 14.42 10.81 0.60
N VAL A 31 15.50 10.68 -0.14
CA VAL A 31 16.63 11.62 -0.10
C VAL A 31 16.39 12.84 -0.99
N GLY A 32 15.95 12.64 -2.23
CA GLY A 32 15.79 13.70 -3.23
C GLY A 32 14.55 14.59 -3.03
N VAL A 33 13.41 13.97 -2.75
CA VAL A 33 12.14 14.69 -2.49
C VAL A 33 12.03 15.12 -1.02
N LYS A 34 12.90 14.58 -0.15
CA LYS A 34 12.95 14.88 1.29
C LYS A 34 11.67 14.46 2.03
N LEU A 35 11.28 13.20 1.86
CA LEU A 35 10.18 12.60 2.59
C LEU A 35 10.72 11.71 3.71
N THR A 36 10.06 11.66 4.84
CA THR A 36 10.28 10.66 5.87
C THR A 36 9.24 9.56 5.75
N PHE A 37 9.65 8.37 5.29
CA PHE A 37 8.79 7.19 5.29
C PHE A 37 8.83 6.53 6.67
N VAL A 38 7.66 6.21 7.21
CA VAL A 38 7.55 5.74 8.60
C VAL A 38 7.34 4.23 8.73
N GLY A 39 7.28 3.51 7.62
CA GLY A 39 7.15 2.05 7.58
C GLY A 39 6.62 1.57 6.23
N VAL A 40 6.55 0.25 6.06
CA VAL A 40 5.95 -0.38 4.87
C VAL A 40 4.61 -0.98 5.27
N ASN A 41 3.52 -0.31 4.93
CA ASN A 41 2.19 -0.80 5.28
C ASN A 41 1.59 -1.78 4.24
N TYR A 42 2.21 -1.89 3.07
CA TYR A 42 1.83 -2.86 2.06
C TYR A 42 3.03 -3.20 1.14
N TYR A 43 3.36 -4.46 1.05
CA TYR A 43 4.35 -4.98 0.10
C TYR A 43 3.65 -5.35 -1.19
N ASP A 44 3.93 -4.61 -2.26
CA ASP A 44 3.33 -4.75 -3.58
C ASP A 44 4.41 -4.94 -4.65
N GLY A 45 3.97 -5.03 -5.87
CA GLY A 45 4.78 -5.05 -7.07
C GLY A 45 3.97 -4.58 -8.26
N GLN A 46 4.62 -4.10 -9.30
CA GLN A 46 3.96 -3.69 -10.53
C GLN A 46 3.62 -4.90 -11.38
N GLY A 47 2.38 -4.91 -11.90
CA GLY A 47 1.89 -5.91 -12.84
C GLY A 47 1.24 -5.31 -14.08
N PHE A 48 0.67 -6.18 -14.91
CA PHE A 48 -0.02 -5.81 -16.14
C PHE A 48 -1.43 -6.39 -16.16
N MET A 49 -2.39 -5.60 -16.55
CA MET A 49 -3.76 -6.06 -16.84
C MET A 49 -4.05 -5.88 -18.32
N VAL A 50 -4.62 -6.93 -18.92
CA VAL A 50 -5.01 -6.98 -20.33
C VAL A 50 -6.43 -7.50 -20.49
N ASN A 51 -7.10 -7.15 -21.60
CA ASN A 51 -8.31 -7.85 -21.99
C ASN A 51 -7.94 -9.26 -22.45
N LYS A 52 -8.73 -10.27 -22.07
CA LYS A 52 -8.51 -11.67 -22.46
C LYS A 52 -8.52 -11.87 -23.97
N SER A 53 -9.26 -11.02 -24.71
CA SER A 53 -9.29 -11.05 -26.18
C SER A 53 -7.94 -10.75 -26.84
N LEU A 54 -6.99 -10.13 -26.11
CA LEU A 54 -5.63 -9.89 -26.61
C LEU A 54 -4.85 -11.21 -26.81
N GLY A 55 -5.28 -12.31 -26.15
CA GLY A 55 -4.72 -13.64 -26.34
C GLY A 55 -3.39 -13.93 -25.64
N VAL A 56 -2.74 -12.92 -25.03
CA VAL A 56 -1.43 -13.05 -24.37
C VAL A 56 -1.55 -13.66 -22.97
N ASN A 57 -0.52 -14.39 -22.51
CA ASN A 57 -0.48 -15.04 -21.20
C ASN A 57 0.71 -14.60 -20.34
N SER A 58 1.65 -13.89 -20.91
CA SER A 58 2.87 -13.41 -20.27
C SER A 58 3.13 -11.95 -20.63
N ALA A 59 3.72 -11.20 -19.71
CA ALA A 59 4.19 -9.85 -19.98
C ALA A 59 5.29 -9.80 -21.07
N LYS A 60 5.96 -10.91 -21.31
CA LYS A 60 6.98 -11.03 -22.38
C LYS A 60 6.38 -11.12 -23.79
N GLU A 61 5.07 -11.25 -23.89
CA GLU A 61 4.34 -11.27 -25.16
C GLU A 61 3.78 -9.87 -25.55
N LEU A 62 4.15 -8.82 -24.81
CA LEU A 62 3.59 -7.48 -24.91
C LEU A 62 4.38 -6.55 -25.87
N ASP A 63 5.26 -7.10 -26.71
CA ASP A 63 6.04 -6.28 -27.65
C ASP A 63 5.12 -5.50 -28.62
N GLY A 64 5.38 -4.20 -28.77
CA GLY A 64 4.63 -3.28 -29.61
C GLY A 64 3.30 -2.80 -29.05
N ALA A 65 2.89 -3.23 -27.85
CA ALA A 65 1.59 -2.88 -27.28
C ALA A 65 1.50 -1.43 -26.81
N SER A 66 0.30 -0.87 -26.82
CA SER A 66 -0.02 0.43 -26.22
C SER A 66 -0.33 0.27 -24.73
N VAL A 67 0.28 1.11 -23.86
CA VAL A 67 0.23 0.98 -22.40
C VAL A 67 -0.29 2.24 -21.75
N CYS A 68 -1.43 2.16 -21.08
CA CYS A 68 -1.94 3.23 -20.22
C CYS A 68 -1.16 3.28 -18.91
N ILE A 69 -0.53 4.41 -18.64
CA ILE A 69 0.35 4.64 -17.46
C ILE A 69 0.01 5.95 -16.79
N GLN A 70 0.05 5.95 -15.46
CA GLN A 70 -0.05 7.19 -14.71
C GLN A 70 1.32 7.88 -14.61
N THR A 71 1.41 9.12 -15.10
CA THR A 71 2.65 9.91 -15.03
C THR A 71 3.06 10.28 -13.60
N GLY A 72 4.37 10.43 -13.37
CA GLY A 72 4.94 10.79 -12.06
C GLY A 72 4.93 9.64 -11.05
N THR A 73 4.96 8.40 -11.53
CA THR A 73 4.94 7.18 -10.72
C THR A 73 6.19 6.33 -10.96
N THR A 74 6.50 5.42 -10.04
CA THR A 74 7.50 4.36 -10.24
C THR A 74 7.12 3.46 -11.41
N THR A 75 5.83 3.29 -11.63
CA THR A 75 5.26 2.47 -12.71
C THR A 75 5.79 2.87 -14.10
N GLU A 76 5.92 4.17 -14.35
CA GLU A 76 6.45 4.70 -15.62
C GLU A 76 7.92 4.32 -15.82
N LEU A 77 8.73 4.40 -14.77
CA LEU A 77 10.15 4.05 -14.82
C LEU A 77 10.37 2.54 -14.95
N ASN A 78 9.68 1.76 -14.12
CA ASN A 78 9.78 0.29 -14.15
C ASN A 78 9.33 -0.29 -15.48
N LEU A 79 8.28 0.28 -16.09
CA LEU A 79 7.83 -0.14 -17.42
C LEU A 79 8.94 0.03 -18.45
N ALA A 80 9.59 1.21 -18.48
CA ALA A 80 10.67 1.48 -19.41
C ALA A 80 11.84 0.51 -19.22
N ASP A 81 12.19 0.23 -17.98
CA ASP A 81 13.27 -0.72 -17.66
C ASP A 81 12.93 -2.14 -18.07
N PHE A 82 11.72 -2.62 -17.79
CA PHE A 82 11.27 -3.97 -18.16
C PHE A 82 11.28 -4.18 -19.68
N PHE A 83 10.71 -3.25 -20.45
CA PHE A 83 10.68 -3.38 -21.90
C PHE A 83 12.08 -3.29 -22.53
N ARG A 84 12.95 -2.42 -21.99
CA ARG A 84 14.35 -2.33 -22.39
C ARG A 84 15.12 -3.62 -22.11
N GLU A 85 14.98 -4.20 -20.93
CA GLU A 85 15.64 -5.44 -20.51
C GLU A 85 15.28 -6.62 -21.43
N HIS A 86 14.02 -6.66 -21.88
CA HIS A 86 13.53 -7.73 -22.76
C HIS A 86 13.61 -7.40 -24.24
N ASN A 87 14.27 -6.29 -24.62
CA ASN A 87 14.37 -5.80 -26.02
C ASN A 87 13.02 -5.63 -26.72
N MET A 88 11.98 -5.27 -25.96
CA MET A 88 10.64 -5.00 -26.43
C MET A 88 10.39 -3.50 -26.61
N LYS A 89 9.42 -3.17 -27.46
CA LYS A 89 8.92 -1.81 -27.69
C LYS A 89 7.52 -1.66 -27.10
N TYR A 90 7.13 -0.45 -26.77
CA TYR A 90 5.76 -0.13 -26.38
C TYR A 90 5.41 1.31 -26.76
N GLU A 91 4.11 1.60 -26.85
CA GLU A 91 3.59 2.95 -27.01
C GLU A 91 3.05 3.43 -25.65
N ALA A 92 3.67 4.46 -25.07
CA ALA A 92 3.25 5.02 -23.79
C ALA A 92 2.06 5.97 -23.95
N VAL A 93 0.92 5.64 -23.35
CA VAL A 93 -0.22 6.55 -23.19
C VAL A 93 -0.22 7.07 -21.77
N THR A 94 0.49 8.19 -21.55
CA THR A 94 0.68 8.79 -20.24
C THR A 94 -0.52 9.65 -19.85
N ILE A 95 -1.06 9.41 -18.66
CA ILE A 95 -2.28 10.04 -18.16
C ILE A 95 -2.05 10.48 -16.70
N GLU A 96 -2.48 11.67 -16.32
CA GLU A 96 -2.25 12.18 -14.97
C GLU A 96 -3.19 11.56 -13.93
N LYS A 97 -4.49 11.45 -14.27
CA LYS A 97 -5.48 10.93 -13.32
C LYS A 97 -5.72 9.44 -13.52
N ASN A 98 -5.66 8.69 -12.42
CA ASN A 98 -5.92 7.25 -12.43
C ASN A 98 -7.28 6.90 -13.04
N SER A 99 -8.33 7.66 -12.74
CA SER A 99 -9.67 7.43 -13.31
C SER A 99 -9.70 7.57 -14.84
N GLU A 100 -8.95 8.51 -15.39
CA GLU A 100 -8.84 8.70 -16.83
C GLU A 100 -8.00 7.58 -17.49
N ALA A 101 -6.93 7.12 -16.82
CA ALA A 101 -6.15 5.97 -17.31
C ALA A 101 -6.99 4.69 -17.38
N ARG A 102 -7.83 4.43 -16.36
CA ARG A 102 -8.76 3.30 -16.36
C ARG A 102 -9.82 3.42 -17.47
N ALA A 103 -10.37 4.62 -17.68
CA ALA A 103 -11.33 4.87 -18.75
C ALA A 103 -10.71 4.70 -20.14
N ALA A 104 -9.47 5.16 -20.34
CA ALA A 104 -8.73 4.97 -21.59
C ALA A 104 -8.50 3.49 -21.90
N TYR A 105 -8.08 2.70 -20.90
CA TYR A 105 -7.96 1.25 -21.08
C TYR A 105 -9.30 0.58 -21.40
N LEU A 106 -10.38 0.90 -20.68
CA LEU A 106 -11.71 0.30 -20.93
C LEU A 106 -12.27 0.66 -22.31
N SER A 107 -11.94 1.85 -22.83
CA SER A 107 -12.36 2.26 -24.18
C SER A 107 -11.51 1.66 -25.32
N GLY A 108 -10.49 0.85 -24.99
CA GLY A 108 -9.58 0.26 -25.97
C GLY A 108 -8.54 1.24 -26.54
N ARG A 109 -8.34 2.42 -25.90
CA ARG A 109 -7.27 3.34 -26.28
C ARG A 109 -5.88 2.78 -25.97
N CYS A 110 -5.79 1.85 -25.01
CA CYS A 110 -4.58 1.13 -24.66
C CYS A 110 -4.90 -0.36 -24.57
N ASP A 111 -3.98 -1.19 -25.03
CA ASP A 111 -4.05 -2.66 -24.92
C ASP A 111 -3.84 -3.12 -23.47
N ILE A 112 -3.02 -2.37 -22.73
CA ILE A 112 -2.55 -2.71 -21.41
C ILE A 112 -2.85 -1.58 -20.43
N TYR A 113 -3.22 -1.94 -19.20
CA TYR A 113 -3.18 -1.06 -18.03
C TYR A 113 -2.17 -1.60 -17.03
N THR A 114 -1.24 -0.76 -16.57
CA THR A 114 -0.20 -1.14 -15.62
C THR A 114 -0.19 -0.22 -14.40
N THR A 115 -0.07 -0.81 -13.23
CA THR A 115 0.11 -0.19 -11.91
C THR A 115 0.47 -1.28 -10.90
N ASP A 116 0.47 -0.95 -9.60
CA ASP A 116 0.60 -1.91 -8.51
C ASP A 116 -0.40 -3.06 -8.67
N ALA A 117 0.00 -4.30 -8.40
CA ALA A 117 -0.83 -5.49 -8.58
C ALA A 117 -2.12 -5.43 -7.72
N SER A 118 -2.02 -4.92 -6.49
CA SER A 118 -3.19 -4.67 -5.66
C SER A 118 -4.15 -3.64 -6.30
N GLY A 119 -3.59 -2.60 -6.91
CA GLY A 119 -4.32 -1.57 -7.66
C GLY A 119 -5.00 -2.13 -8.91
N LEU A 120 -4.36 -3.08 -9.61
CA LEU A 120 -4.95 -3.79 -10.74
C LEU A 120 -6.14 -4.65 -10.29
N ALA A 121 -5.99 -5.40 -9.20
CA ALA A 121 -7.06 -6.22 -8.64
C ALA A 121 -8.26 -5.37 -8.21
N ALA A 122 -8.00 -4.28 -7.47
CA ALA A 122 -9.03 -3.33 -7.04
C ALA A 122 -9.72 -2.65 -8.23
N THR A 123 -8.96 -2.29 -9.27
CA THR A 123 -9.52 -1.69 -10.49
C THR A 123 -10.40 -2.68 -11.23
N ARG A 124 -9.91 -3.91 -11.44
CA ARG A 124 -10.66 -4.98 -12.13
C ARG A 124 -11.98 -5.26 -11.45
N SER A 125 -12.03 -5.29 -10.11
CA SER A 125 -13.27 -5.56 -9.37
C SER A 125 -14.37 -4.51 -9.59
N THR A 126 -14.02 -3.31 -10.06
CA THR A 126 -14.96 -2.22 -10.36
C THR A 126 -15.43 -2.18 -11.81
N PHE A 127 -14.87 -3.01 -12.68
CA PHE A 127 -15.24 -3.01 -14.10
C PHE A 127 -16.61 -3.67 -14.34
N PRO A 128 -17.37 -3.26 -15.37
CA PRO A 128 -18.66 -3.86 -15.69
C PRO A 128 -18.58 -5.37 -15.94
N ASN A 129 -17.48 -5.84 -16.55
CA ASN A 129 -17.22 -7.24 -16.88
C ASN A 129 -15.81 -7.65 -16.40
N PRO A 130 -15.57 -7.79 -15.09
CA PRO A 130 -14.24 -8.05 -14.55
C PRO A 130 -13.63 -9.37 -15.07
N GLY A 131 -14.49 -10.34 -15.44
CA GLY A 131 -14.07 -11.62 -16.02
C GLY A 131 -13.42 -11.52 -17.40
N ASN A 132 -13.61 -10.43 -18.13
CA ASN A 132 -12.99 -10.19 -19.44
C ASN A 132 -11.54 -9.72 -19.33
N HIS A 133 -11.11 -9.34 -18.14
CA HIS A 133 -9.77 -8.83 -17.88
C HIS A 133 -8.96 -9.82 -17.04
N LYS A 134 -7.69 -9.97 -17.38
CA LYS A 134 -6.75 -10.76 -16.58
C LYS A 134 -5.54 -9.92 -16.18
N ILE A 135 -5.03 -10.20 -15.01
CA ILE A 135 -3.74 -9.71 -14.56
C ILE A 135 -2.72 -10.78 -14.93
N LEU A 136 -1.66 -10.39 -15.63
CA LEU A 136 -0.59 -11.30 -16.02
C LEU A 136 0.22 -11.74 -14.80
N PRO A 137 0.88 -12.90 -14.85
CA PRO A 137 1.52 -13.48 -13.66
C PRO A 137 2.82 -12.76 -13.25
N GLU A 138 3.45 -12.02 -14.17
CA GLU A 138 4.72 -11.36 -13.86
C GLU A 138 4.54 -10.13 -13.00
N ILE A 139 5.35 -10.05 -11.97
CA ILE A 139 5.58 -8.88 -11.13
C ILE A 139 6.96 -8.32 -11.47
N ILE A 140 7.00 -7.11 -12.01
CA ILE A 140 8.20 -6.54 -12.62
C ILE A 140 8.99 -5.59 -11.71
N SER A 141 8.50 -5.33 -10.51
CA SER A 141 9.18 -4.46 -9.54
C SER A 141 8.87 -4.83 -8.10
N LYS A 142 9.64 -4.28 -7.19
CA LYS A 142 9.32 -4.21 -5.75
C LYS A 142 8.69 -2.85 -5.46
N GLU A 143 7.49 -2.86 -4.91
CA GLU A 143 6.76 -1.66 -4.51
C GLU A 143 6.46 -1.72 -2.99
N PRO A 144 7.46 -1.41 -2.12
CA PRO A 144 7.20 -1.26 -0.69
C PRO A 144 6.42 0.06 -0.48
N LEU A 145 5.12 -0.05 -0.28
CA LEU A 145 4.24 1.10 -0.10
C LEU A 145 4.23 1.52 1.37
N GLY A 146 4.35 2.81 1.62
CA GLY A 146 4.37 3.30 3.00
C GLY A 146 3.84 4.72 3.15
N PRO A 147 3.34 5.04 4.36
CA PRO A 147 3.01 6.42 4.71
C PRO A 147 4.26 7.27 4.80
N ALA A 148 4.14 8.51 4.34
CA ALA A 148 5.22 9.49 4.39
C ALA A 148 4.74 10.80 5.03
N VAL A 149 5.65 11.45 5.74
CA VAL A 149 5.49 12.78 6.33
C VAL A 149 6.61 13.70 5.82
N ARG A 150 6.49 15.01 6.07
CA ARG A 150 7.59 15.96 5.81
C ARG A 150 8.79 15.64 6.70
N GLN A 151 9.99 15.87 6.21
CA GLN A 151 11.19 15.82 7.05
C GLN A 151 11.21 17.01 8.04
N GLY A 152 11.81 16.77 9.22
CA GLY A 152 12.04 17.78 10.24
C GLY A 152 10.96 17.89 11.31
N ASP A 153 9.96 17.01 11.30
CA ASP A 153 9.01 16.83 12.39
C ASP A 153 9.08 15.38 12.88
N ASP A 154 10.08 15.10 13.71
CA ASP A 154 10.39 13.75 14.17
C ASP A 154 9.28 13.22 15.10
N GLN A 155 8.68 14.09 15.94
CA GLN A 155 7.58 13.70 16.79
C GLN A 155 6.37 13.26 15.99
N TRP A 156 6.02 13.99 14.94
CA TRP A 156 4.92 13.60 14.05
C TRP A 156 5.22 12.30 13.30
N ALA A 157 6.46 12.14 12.84
CA ALA A 157 6.91 10.91 12.20
C ALA A 157 6.78 9.70 13.13
N ASP A 158 7.15 9.86 14.41
CA ASP A 158 7.02 8.83 15.43
C ASP A 158 5.55 8.49 15.72
N ILE A 159 4.69 9.48 15.84
CA ILE A 159 3.24 9.24 16.02
C ILE A 159 2.69 8.39 14.86
N VAL A 160 2.93 8.79 13.62
CA VAL A 160 2.42 8.07 12.44
C VAL A 160 3.00 6.65 12.36
N ARG A 161 4.30 6.49 12.65
CA ARG A 161 4.98 5.19 12.71
C ARG A 161 4.35 4.26 13.74
N TRP A 162 4.17 4.74 14.95
CA TRP A 162 3.68 3.92 16.06
C TRP A 162 2.19 3.62 15.96
N ILE A 163 1.38 4.48 15.34
CA ILE A 163 -0.01 4.16 14.99
C ILE A 163 -0.06 2.93 14.07
N TYR A 164 0.79 2.90 13.04
CA TYR A 164 0.89 1.73 12.17
C TYR A 164 1.39 0.49 12.93
N ASN A 165 2.50 0.62 13.66
CA ASN A 165 3.08 -0.48 14.42
C ASN A 165 2.11 -1.06 15.46
N ALA A 166 1.29 -0.23 16.09
CA ALA A 166 0.27 -0.70 17.02
C ALA A 166 -0.73 -1.66 16.37
N THR A 167 -1.11 -1.42 15.11
CA THR A 167 -2.02 -2.33 14.40
C THR A 167 -1.36 -3.66 14.05
N VAL A 168 -0.08 -3.66 13.68
CA VAL A 168 0.70 -4.88 13.39
C VAL A 168 0.94 -5.68 14.66
N THR A 169 1.38 -5.04 15.75
CA THR A 169 1.59 -5.68 17.06
C THR A 169 0.29 -6.25 17.62
N ALA A 170 -0.82 -5.53 17.47
CA ALA A 170 -2.12 -6.03 17.90
C ALA A 170 -2.50 -7.34 17.21
N GLU A 171 -2.26 -7.46 15.91
CA GLU A 171 -2.50 -8.71 15.19
C GLU A 171 -1.58 -9.84 15.70
N GLU A 172 -0.30 -9.56 15.89
CA GLU A 172 0.69 -10.53 16.40
C GLU A 172 0.29 -11.09 17.77
N LEU A 173 -0.21 -10.21 18.65
CA LEU A 173 -0.65 -10.55 20.01
C LEU A 173 -2.09 -11.08 20.09
N GLY A 174 -2.80 -11.21 18.96
CA GLY A 174 -4.17 -11.65 18.92
C GLY A 174 -5.18 -10.66 19.50
N VAL A 175 -4.82 -9.37 19.58
CA VAL A 175 -5.71 -8.28 19.97
C VAL A 175 -6.47 -7.77 18.76
N SER A 176 -7.79 -7.66 18.86
CA SER A 176 -8.69 -7.26 17.78
C SER A 176 -9.69 -6.21 18.26
N SER A 177 -10.41 -5.60 17.33
CA SER A 177 -11.50 -4.67 17.67
C SER A 177 -12.59 -5.31 18.55
N SER A 178 -12.80 -6.62 18.41
CA SER A 178 -13.83 -7.36 19.14
C SER A 178 -13.43 -7.77 20.55
N ASN A 179 -12.12 -7.94 20.83
CA ASN A 179 -11.65 -8.42 22.14
C ASN A 179 -10.82 -7.40 22.92
N VAL A 180 -10.47 -6.25 22.37
CA VAL A 180 -9.56 -5.26 22.96
C VAL A 180 -9.98 -4.82 24.36
N ASP A 181 -11.29 -4.78 24.67
CA ASP A 181 -11.79 -4.41 25.99
C ASP A 181 -11.40 -5.45 27.05
N SER A 182 -11.60 -6.73 26.75
CA SER A 182 -11.25 -7.82 27.66
C SER A 182 -9.74 -8.01 27.80
N MET A 183 -8.97 -7.68 26.75
CA MET A 183 -7.51 -7.81 26.75
C MET A 183 -6.81 -6.81 27.69
N LYS A 184 -7.48 -5.76 28.17
CA LYS A 184 -6.98 -4.91 29.26
C LYS A 184 -6.76 -5.67 30.58
N GLY A 185 -7.41 -6.81 30.75
CA GLY A 185 -7.20 -7.71 31.89
C GLY A 185 -6.24 -8.85 31.61
N SER A 186 -5.45 -8.80 30.55
CA SER A 186 -4.50 -9.84 30.18
C SER A 186 -3.38 -9.98 31.20
N ASN A 187 -2.84 -11.20 31.33
CA ASN A 187 -1.60 -11.45 32.08
C ASN A 187 -0.33 -11.24 31.23
N ASN A 188 -0.47 -10.89 29.94
CA ASN A 188 0.66 -10.61 29.06
C ASN A 188 1.09 -9.14 29.20
N PRO A 189 2.30 -8.85 29.73
CA PRO A 189 2.75 -7.47 29.95
C PRO A 189 2.89 -6.66 28.65
N GLU A 190 3.10 -7.33 27.51
CA GLU A 190 3.20 -6.67 26.21
C GLU A 190 1.84 -6.15 25.74
N ILE A 191 0.77 -6.92 25.97
CA ILE A 191 -0.60 -6.46 25.71
C ILE A 191 -0.96 -5.31 26.64
N LEU A 192 -0.58 -5.37 27.93
CA LEU A 192 -0.86 -4.30 28.88
C LEU A 192 -0.17 -2.99 28.50
N ARG A 193 1.07 -3.06 28.01
CA ARG A 193 1.78 -1.88 27.48
C ARG A 193 1.13 -1.37 26.20
N LEU A 194 0.84 -2.25 25.22
CA LEU A 194 0.17 -1.86 23.99
C LEU A 194 -1.15 -1.11 24.24
N LEU A 195 -1.94 -1.59 25.21
CA LEU A 195 -3.25 -1.02 25.51
C LEU A 195 -3.21 0.16 26.49
N GLY A 196 -2.01 0.56 26.93
CA GLY A 196 -1.82 1.67 27.86
C GLY A 196 -2.33 1.38 29.28
N VAL A 197 -2.45 0.11 29.67
CA VAL A 197 -2.73 -0.28 31.06
C VAL A 197 -1.47 -0.07 31.90
N GLU A 198 -0.31 -0.45 31.36
CA GLU A 198 1.01 -0.25 31.92
C GLU A 198 1.88 0.61 30.99
N GLY A 199 2.94 1.21 31.56
CA GLY A 199 3.92 1.99 30.80
C GLY A 199 3.50 3.45 30.53
N SER A 200 4.38 4.18 29.82
CA SER A 200 4.31 5.63 29.56
C SER A 200 4.32 5.97 28.05
N GLN A 201 4.18 4.98 27.17
CA GLN A 201 4.36 5.14 25.73
C GLN A 201 3.45 6.22 25.09
N GLY A 202 2.24 6.39 25.61
CA GLY A 202 1.34 7.47 25.15
C GLY A 202 1.90 8.85 25.52
N GLU A 203 2.32 9.02 26.76
CA GLU A 203 2.89 10.28 27.25
C GLU A 203 4.18 10.64 26.52
N GLU A 204 5.03 9.66 26.23
CA GLU A 204 6.28 9.84 25.46
C GLU A 204 6.01 10.31 24.01
N LEU A 205 4.89 9.88 23.41
CA LEU A 205 4.43 10.37 22.12
C LEU A 205 3.65 11.70 22.21
N GLY A 206 3.37 12.21 23.40
CA GLY A 206 2.49 13.37 23.59
C GLY A 206 1.01 13.07 23.34
N LEU A 207 0.60 11.81 23.46
CA LEU A 207 -0.76 11.31 23.27
C LEU A 207 -1.39 10.84 24.60
N SER A 208 -2.69 10.51 24.54
CA SER A 208 -3.34 9.85 25.67
C SER A 208 -2.72 8.48 25.96
N LYS A 209 -2.73 8.06 27.22
CA LYS A 209 -2.16 6.77 27.62
C LYS A 209 -2.75 5.59 26.84
N ASP A 210 -4.01 5.67 26.47
CA ASP A 210 -4.79 4.62 25.81
C ASP A 210 -4.88 4.80 24.25
N TRP A 211 -3.98 5.59 23.67
CA TRP A 211 -4.05 5.91 22.22
C TRP A 211 -4.10 4.67 21.33
N ALA A 212 -3.27 3.65 21.58
CA ALA A 212 -3.25 2.44 20.76
C ALA A 212 -4.52 1.59 20.98
N TYR A 213 -5.05 1.53 22.22
CA TYR A 213 -6.35 0.94 22.47
C TYR A 213 -7.45 1.61 21.63
N GLN A 214 -7.46 2.95 21.57
CA GLN A 214 -8.46 3.69 20.78
C GLN A 214 -8.35 3.38 19.28
N VAL A 215 -7.13 3.28 18.76
CA VAL A 215 -6.88 2.89 17.36
C VAL A 215 -7.44 1.48 17.09
N ILE A 216 -7.08 0.50 17.92
CA ILE A 216 -7.50 -0.89 17.73
C ILE A 216 -9.01 -1.03 17.91
N LYS A 217 -9.58 -0.35 18.90
CA LYS A 217 -11.04 -0.38 19.16
C LYS A 217 -11.86 0.11 17.97
N GLN A 218 -11.40 1.19 17.32
CA GLN A 218 -12.14 1.84 16.25
C GLN A 218 -11.85 1.23 14.87
N LEU A 219 -10.62 0.83 14.60
CA LEU A 219 -10.17 0.42 13.27
C LEU A 219 -9.84 -1.08 13.18
N GLY A 220 -9.59 -1.74 14.29
CA GLY A 220 -9.07 -3.09 14.35
C GLY A 220 -7.56 -3.16 14.22
N ASN A 221 -7.04 -4.39 14.24
CA ASN A 221 -5.64 -4.69 13.97
C ASN A 221 -5.36 -4.71 12.45
N TYR A 222 -4.08 -4.87 12.06
CA TYR A 222 -3.67 -4.85 10.66
C TYR A 222 -4.39 -5.95 9.82
N GLY A 223 -4.56 -7.15 10.36
CA GLY A 223 -5.28 -8.24 9.70
C GLY A 223 -6.75 -7.89 9.44
N GLU A 224 -7.45 -7.32 10.44
CA GLU A 224 -8.85 -6.88 10.29
C GLU A 224 -8.96 -5.77 9.23
N ILE A 225 -8.01 -4.83 9.21
CA ILE A 225 -7.96 -3.76 8.21
C ILE A 225 -7.75 -4.34 6.81
N PHE A 226 -6.81 -5.27 6.65
CA PHE A 226 -6.53 -5.93 5.38
C PHE A 226 -7.75 -6.70 4.87
N GLU A 227 -8.29 -7.61 5.69
CA GLU A 227 -9.40 -8.48 5.30
C GLU A 227 -10.66 -7.69 4.94
N ARG A 228 -10.98 -6.64 5.69
CA ARG A 228 -12.15 -5.78 5.43
C ARG A 228 -12.06 -5.02 4.11
N ASN A 229 -10.84 -4.58 3.71
CA ASN A 229 -10.68 -3.71 2.57
C ASN A 229 -10.35 -4.45 1.27
N ILE A 230 -9.47 -5.45 1.33
CA ILE A 230 -8.92 -6.11 0.13
C ILE A 230 -8.82 -7.64 0.25
N GLY A 231 -9.14 -8.20 1.40
CA GLY A 231 -9.00 -9.61 1.70
C GLY A 231 -9.85 -10.54 0.83
N THR A 232 -9.68 -11.83 1.05
CA THR A 232 -10.27 -12.90 0.21
C THR A 232 -11.79 -12.90 0.16
N ASN A 233 -12.44 -12.34 1.17
CA ASN A 233 -13.90 -12.21 1.24
C ASN A 233 -14.44 -10.91 0.62
N THR A 234 -13.58 -10.08 0.02
CA THR A 234 -13.98 -8.87 -0.70
C THR A 234 -14.04 -9.12 -2.20
N PRO A 235 -14.68 -8.24 -2.99
CA PRO A 235 -14.64 -8.32 -4.45
C PRO A 235 -13.22 -8.24 -5.05
N ILE A 236 -12.24 -7.74 -4.28
CA ILE A 236 -10.84 -7.62 -4.69
C ILE A 236 -10.14 -8.98 -4.54
N GLY A 237 -10.41 -9.71 -3.45
CA GLY A 237 -10.04 -11.11 -3.27
C GLY A 237 -8.55 -11.40 -3.11
N LEU A 238 -7.78 -10.52 -2.44
CA LEU A 238 -6.35 -10.71 -2.29
C LEU A 238 -6.01 -11.57 -1.05
N ALA A 239 -5.10 -12.51 -1.23
CA ALA A 239 -4.44 -13.20 -0.12
C ALA A 239 -3.37 -12.30 0.52
N ARG A 240 -3.04 -12.55 1.79
CA ARG A 240 -2.04 -11.81 2.56
C ARG A 240 -0.65 -11.85 1.91
N GLY A 241 -0.16 -13.02 1.54
CA GLY A 241 1.15 -13.19 0.93
C GLY A 241 2.27 -12.52 1.75
N LEU A 242 3.06 -11.66 1.10
CA LEU A 242 4.11 -10.89 1.79
C LEU A 242 3.55 -9.93 2.87
N ASN A 243 2.26 -9.63 2.83
CA ASN A 243 1.58 -8.76 3.81
C ASN A 243 1.08 -9.54 5.04
N ASP A 244 1.41 -10.81 5.18
CA ASP A 244 1.16 -11.55 6.41
C ASP A 244 2.21 -11.23 7.48
N GLN A 245 1.94 -11.65 8.71
CA GLN A 245 2.84 -11.51 9.84
C GLN A 245 4.16 -12.27 9.60
N TRP A 246 5.26 -11.76 10.13
CA TRP A 246 6.58 -12.37 10.00
C TRP A 246 6.63 -13.82 10.48
N ASN A 247 5.91 -14.15 11.54
CA ASN A 247 5.80 -15.50 12.10
C ASN A 247 4.90 -16.44 11.28
N LYS A 248 4.23 -15.93 10.24
CA LYS A 248 3.42 -16.67 9.26
C LYS A 248 4.02 -16.65 7.85
N GLY A 249 5.29 -16.23 7.73
CA GLY A 249 6.02 -16.19 6.47
C GLY A 249 5.85 -14.89 5.65
N GLY A 250 5.21 -13.88 6.21
CA GLY A 250 5.11 -12.55 5.63
C GLY A 250 6.24 -11.60 6.06
N LEU A 251 6.09 -10.33 5.76
CA LEU A 251 7.05 -9.27 6.06
C LEU A 251 6.51 -8.20 7.03
N GLN A 252 5.28 -8.36 7.53
CA GLN A 252 4.74 -7.45 8.53
C GLN A 252 5.42 -7.74 9.89
N TYR A 253 6.27 -6.80 10.29
CA TYR A 253 7.11 -6.90 11.48
C TYR A 253 7.11 -5.57 12.22
N SER A 254 6.64 -5.55 13.45
CA SER A 254 6.64 -4.36 14.30
C SER A 254 7.76 -4.45 15.34
N PRO A 255 8.48 -3.35 15.63
CA PRO A 255 9.32 -3.28 16.81
C PRO A 255 8.50 -3.47 18.10
N PRO A 256 9.10 -4.02 19.18
CA PRO A 256 8.39 -4.27 20.43
C PRO A 256 8.03 -2.97 21.16
N PHE A 257 6.85 -2.96 21.79
CA PHE A 257 6.38 -1.89 22.68
C PHE A 257 7.06 -2.03 24.07
N ARG A 258 8.23 -1.41 24.20
CA ARG A 258 9.01 -1.41 25.45
C ARG A 258 9.57 -0.04 25.78
#